data_d1a6fe6986931b676ab1f5279eddc48e
#
_entry.id   d1a6fe6986931b676ab1f5279eddc48e
#
_cell.length_a   1.000
_cell.length_b   1.000
_cell.length_c   1.000
_cell.angle_alpha   90.00
_cell.angle_beta   90.00
_cell.angle_gamma   90.00
#
_symmetry.space_group_name_H-M   'P 1'
#
loop_
_entity.id
_entity.type
_entity.pdbx_description
1 polymer ?
#
loop_
_entity_poly.entity_id
_entity_poly.type
_entity_poly.pdbx_seq_one_letter_code
_entity_poly.pdbx_strand_id
1 'polypeptide(L)'
;SGSTVNDSVLRFIRKYRMVSPGDTVICALSGGKDSMALLHILLELQDTLGITVTAAHFNHHLRGAESLRDQQFVQEHCRSCHVPLTVGGADVAAYAAAHKLGIEEAARQLRYAFLEHLSPDAKIATAHQAQDNLETMLMHLVRGCRLHGLSGIAPVRGRIIRPLLCTEPAELLSYLEARGIPHVEDSTNQEDDSLRNRLRHNVIPQLLSENPSLLEAASSLCLSLRQEDAYLEAQAHAQLAQLQTEHGLSCAGLCGLPEAMALRVLRLYLNPVPSLSAHHLSQGLLLAGSKSPSA
;
A
#
# COMPACT_ATOMS: atom_id res chain seq x y z
N SER A 1 -28.63 6.49 13.73
CA SER A 1 -27.89 7.32 12.77
C SER A 1 -26.59 6.61 12.41
N GLY A 2 -26.59 5.92 11.27
CA GLY A 2 -25.38 5.24 10.79
C GLY A 2 -24.30 6.28 10.44
N SER A 3 -23.08 6.03 10.87
CA SER A 3 -21.91 6.78 10.44
C SER A 3 -21.80 6.68 8.92
N THR A 4 -21.64 7.80 8.22
CA THR A 4 -21.44 7.80 6.77
C THR A 4 -20.03 7.33 6.41
N VAL A 5 -19.81 6.97 5.14
CA VAL A 5 -18.47 6.67 4.62
C VAL A 5 -17.53 7.86 4.87
N ASN A 6 -18.02 9.07 4.65
CA ASN A 6 -17.23 10.29 4.89
C ASN A 6 -16.76 10.41 6.34
N ASP A 7 -17.65 10.10 7.30
CA ASP A 7 -17.29 10.13 8.73
C ASP A 7 -16.23 9.09 9.06
N SER A 8 -16.35 7.90 8.52
CA SER A 8 -15.38 6.82 8.73
C SER A 8 -14.02 7.17 8.13
N VAL A 9 -14.00 7.71 6.92
CA VAL A 9 -12.77 8.15 6.24
C VAL A 9 -12.13 9.30 7.00
N LEU A 10 -12.91 10.28 7.44
CA LEU A 10 -12.42 11.41 8.21
C LEU A 10 -11.74 10.96 9.51
N ARG A 11 -12.37 10.05 10.25
CA ARG A 11 -11.78 9.47 11.47
C ARG A 11 -10.49 8.74 11.18
N PHE A 12 -10.43 7.98 10.09
CA PHE A 12 -9.23 7.23 9.67
C PHE A 12 -8.09 8.18 9.30
N ILE A 13 -8.37 9.22 8.51
CA ILE A 13 -7.38 10.26 8.16
C ILE A 13 -6.80 10.90 9.42
N ARG A 14 -7.64 11.26 10.39
CA ARG A 14 -7.23 11.90 11.63
C ARG A 14 -6.44 10.96 12.53
N LYS A 15 -6.86 9.70 12.64
CA LYS A 15 -6.18 8.68 13.44
C LYS A 15 -4.73 8.50 13.01
N TYR A 16 -4.48 8.48 11.71
CA TYR A 16 -3.14 8.26 11.15
C TYR A 16 -2.44 9.55 10.76
N ARG A 17 -3.03 10.71 11.06
CA ARG A 17 -2.44 12.03 10.79
C ARG A 17 -1.98 12.15 9.33
N MET A 18 -2.83 11.74 8.41
CA MET A 18 -2.49 11.66 6.99
C MET A 18 -2.25 13.03 6.36
N VAL A 19 -2.94 14.06 6.83
CA VAL A 19 -2.85 15.43 6.31
C VAL A 19 -2.83 16.44 7.45
N SER A 20 -2.29 17.61 7.15
CA SER A 20 -2.33 18.81 8.00
C SER A 20 -3.05 19.95 7.27
N PRO A 21 -3.67 20.89 8.00
CA PRO A 21 -4.23 22.10 7.36
C PRO A 21 -3.17 22.82 6.51
N GLY A 22 -3.56 23.21 5.30
CA GLY A 22 -2.68 23.83 4.32
C GLY A 22 -2.02 22.86 3.35
N ASP A 23 -2.13 21.55 3.57
CA ASP A 23 -1.59 20.54 2.64
C ASP A 23 -2.31 20.55 1.29
N THR A 24 -1.54 20.27 0.24
CA THR A 24 -2.06 19.84 -1.06
C THR A 24 -2.07 18.31 -1.10
N VAL A 25 -3.20 17.74 -1.47
CA VAL A 25 -3.36 16.31 -1.66
C VAL A 25 -3.60 16.02 -3.13
N ILE A 26 -2.71 15.28 -3.74
CA ILE A 26 -2.83 14.82 -5.12
C ILE A 26 -3.52 13.46 -5.11
N CYS A 27 -4.73 13.39 -5.65
CA CYS A 27 -5.47 12.15 -5.77
C CYS A 27 -5.00 11.39 -7.02
N ALA A 28 -4.48 10.19 -6.84
CA ALA A 28 -4.15 9.30 -7.95
C ALA A 28 -5.47 8.77 -8.55
N LEU A 29 -5.79 9.22 -9.76
CA LEU A 29 -7.09 9.04 -10.38
C LEU A 29 -6.99 8.18 -11.64
N SER A 30 -7.37 6.91 -11.53
CA SER A 30 -7.41 5.98 -12.68
C SER A 30 -8.70 6.11 -13.51
N GLY A 31 -9.76 6.63 -12.91
CA GLY A 31 -11.11 6.66 -13.47
C GLY A 31 -11.98 5.49 -12.99
N GLY A 32 -11.39 4.48 -12.39
CA GLY A 32 -12.13 3.37 -11.77
C GLY A 32 -12.92 3.79 -10.53
N LYS A 33 -13.85 2.93 -10.11
CA LYS A 33 -14.78 3.23 -9.01
C LYS A 33 -14.09 3.68 -7.73
N ASP A 34 -13.02 3.01 -7.30
CA ASP A 34 -12.34 3.31 -6.05
C ASP A 34 -11.65 4.68 -6.09
N SER A 35 -10.96 4.99 -7.20
CA SER A 35 -10.28 6.27 -7.36
C SER A 35 -11.26 7.44 -7.53
N MET A 36 -12.40 7.20 -8.19
CA MET A 36 -13.45 8.20 -8.31
C MET A 36 -14.11 8.48 -6.94
N ALA A 37 -14.35 7.45 -6.13
CA ALA A 37 -14.84 7.60 -4.78
C ALA A 37 -13.83 8.38 -3.91
N LEU A 38 -12.55 8.04 -4.00
CA LEU A 38 -11.49 8.75 -3.27
C LEU A 38 -11.49 10.25 -3.59
N LEU A 39 -11.51 10.59 -4.88
CA LEU A 39 -11.53 11.99 -5.31
C LEU A 39 -12.70 12.74 -4.69
N HIS A 40 -13.92 12.22 -4.83
CA HIS A 40 -15.12 12.91 -4.37
C HIS A 40 -15.24 12.96 -2.85
N ILE A 41 -14.82 11.92 -2.13
CA ILE A 41 -14.76 11.94 -0.67
C ILE A 41 -13.78 13.03 -0.19
N LEU A 42 -12.59 13.11 -0.79
CA LEU A 42 -11.61 14.14 -0.44
C LEU A 42 -12.13 15.55 -0.78
N LEU A 43 -12.81 15.73 -1.91
CA LEU A 43 -13.44 17.02 -2.25
C LEU A 43 -14.50 17.43 -1.22
N GLU A 44 -15.31 16.49 -0.75
CA GLU A 44 -16.30 16.77 0.29
C GLU A 44 -15.66 17.08 1.66
N LEU A 45 -14.49 16.50 1.95
CA LEU A 45 -13.77 16.69 3.22
C LEU A 45 -12.73 17.83 3.20
N GLN A 46 -12.48 18.43 2.03
CA GLN A 46 -11.35 19.37 1.88
C GLN A 46 -11.48 20.58 2.80
N ASP A 47 -12.64 21.15 2.97
CA ASP A 47 -12.83 22.31 3.85
C ASP A 47 -12.65 21.93 5.33
N THR A 48 -13.22 20.80 5.75
CA THR A 48 -13.07 20.28 7.11
C THR A 48 -11.62 19.99 7.45
N LEU A 49 -10.84 19.46 6.51
CA LEU A 49 -9.42 19.13 6.69
C LEU A 49 -8.48 20.32 6.42
N GLY A 50 -8.98 21.37 5.78
CA GLY A 50 -8.15 22.54 5.40
C GLY A 50 -7.15 22.23 4.30
N ILE A 51 -7.47 21.31 3.38
CA ILE A 51 -6.59 20.86 2.31
C ILE A 51 -7.05 21.37 0.94
N THR A 52 -6.14 21.35 -0.02
CA THR A 52 -6.43 21.56 -1.44
C THR A 52 -6.30 20.23 -2.17
N VAL A 53 -7.34 19.83 -2.89
CA VAL A 53 -7.38 18.56 -3.63
C VAL A 53 -7.10 18.80 -5.10
N THR A 54 -6.11 18.09 -5.62
CA THR A 54 -5.81 18.01 -7.06
C THR A 54 -5.80 16.55 -7.49
N ALA A 55 -5.65 16.29 -8.78
CA ALA A 55 -5.64 14.92 -9.31
C ALA A 55 -4.46 14.69 -10.25
N ALA A 56 -4.05 13.42 -10.36
CA ALA A 56 -3.04 12.98 -11.31
C ALA A 56 -3.50 11.67 -11.95
N HIS A 57 -3.35 11.57 -13.25
CA HIS A 57 -3.68 10.39 -14.04
C HIS A 57 -2.44 9.87 -14.77
N PHE A 58 -2.17 8.57 -14.65
CA PHE A 58 -1.08 7.90 -15.35
C PHE A 58 -1.66 7.00 -16.44
N ASN A 59 -1.30 7.30 -17.70
CA ASN A 59 -1.66 6.47 -18.85
C ASN A 59 -0.52 5.48 -19.12
N HIS A 60 -0.78 4.18 -18.90
CA HIS A 60 0.20 3.12 -19.11
C HIS A 60 0.29 2.60 -20.54
N HIS A 61 -0.54 3.10 -21.46
CA HIS A 61 -0.56 2.76 -22.89
C HIS A 61 -0.59 1.25 -23.20
N LEU A 62 -1.17 0.45 -22.30
CA LEU A 62 -1.24 -1.02 -22.48
C LEU A 62 -2.37 -1.47 -23.39
N ARG A 63 -3.40 -0.63 -23.57
CA ARG A 63 -4.66 -1.02 -24.22
C ARG A 63 -5.10 -0.06 -25.32
N GLY A 64 -4.20 0.73 -25.85
CA GLY A 64 -4.47 1.62 -26.98
C GLY A 64 -5.70 2.51 -26.75
N ALA A 65 -6.80 2.20 -27.47
CA ALA A 65 -8.03 2.99 -27.40
C ALA A 65 -8.68 3.02 -26.01
N GLU A 66 -8.62 1.94 -25.23
CA GLU A 66 -9.19 1.89 -23.88
C GLU A 66 -8.41 2.82 -22.93
N SER A 67 -7.08 2.80 -22.97
CA SER A 67 -6.24 3.69 -22.17
C SER A 67 -6.47 5.16 -22.50
N LEU A 68 -6.66 5.48 -23.77
CA LEU A 68 -6.98 6.84 -24.22
C LEU A 68 -8.38 7.26 -23.78
N ARG A 69 -9.36 6.37 -23.86
CA ARG A 69 -10.73 6.62 -23.40
C ARG A 69 -10.75 6.92 -21.91
N ASP A 70 -10.02 6.15 -21.10
CA ASP A 70 -9.92 6.36 -19.65
C ASP A 70 -9.29 7.72 -19.34
N GLN A 71 -8.25 8.10 -20.06
CA GLN A 71 -7.62 9.41 -19.92
C GLN A 71 -8.60 10.55 -20.27
N GLN A 72 -9.33 10.42 -21.36
CA GLN A 72 -10.32 11.39 -21.77
C GLN A 72 -11.46 11.53 -20.75
N PHE A 73 -11.92 10.40 -20.24
CA PHE A 73 -12.94 10.37 -19.17
C PHE A 73 -12.48 11.16 -17.95
N VAL A 74 -11.28 10.88 -17.45
CA VAL A 74 -10.70 11.57 -16.29
C VAL A 74 -10.52 13.07 -16.55
N GLN A 75 -9.99 13.43 -17.72
CA GLN A 75 -9.80 14.83 -18.12
C GLN A 75 -11.11 15.61 -18.15
N GLU A 76 -12.14 15.04 -18.74
CA GLU A 76 -13.46 15.67 -18.83
C GLU A 76 -14.12 15.78 -17.46
N HIS A 77 -14.04 14.73 -16.64
CA HIS A 77 -14.59 14.74 -15.30
C HIS A 77 -13.93 15.79 -14.40
N CYS A 78 -12.60 15.85 -14.39
CA CYS A 78 -11.87 16.86 -13.60
C CYS A 78 -12.19 18.29 -14.07
N ARG A 79 -12.37 18.48 -15.38
CA ARG A 79 -12.78 19.78 -15.92
C ARG A 79 -14.16 20.17 -15.41
N SER A 80 -15.12 19.26 -15.41
CA SER A 80 -16.48 19.51 -14.92
C SER A 80 -16.53 19.81 -13.42
N CYS A 81 -15.63 19.25 -12.63
CA CYS A 81 -15.53 19.46 -11.19
C CYS A 81 -14.57 20.57 -10.79
N HIS A 82 -13.93 21.24 -11.75
CA HIS A 82 -12.90 22.26 -11.51
C HIS A 82 -11.71 21.74 -10.66
N VAL A 83 -11.31 20.49 -10.88
CA VAL A 83 -10.17 19.88 -10.21
C VAL A 83 -8.94 19.97 -11.12
N PRO A 84 -7.85 20.59 -10.68
CA PRO A 84 -6.61 20.59 -11.44
C PRO A 84 -6.09 19.17 -11.66
N LEU A 85 -5.74 18.81 -12.89
CA LEU A 85 -5.30 17.48 -13.26
C LEU A 85 -3.95 17.53 -13.95
N THR A 86 -3.02 16.68 -13.51
CA THR A 86 -1.77 16.39 -14.21
C THR A 86 -1.85 15.01 -14.83
N VAL A 87 -1.57 14.93 -16.12
CA VAL A 87 -1.56 13.66 -16.87
C VAL A 87 -0.12 13.30 -17.22
N GLY A 88 0.26 12.06 -16.94
CA GLY A 88 1.53 11.47 -17.35
C GLY A 88 1.29 10.13 -18.02
N GLY A 89 2.36 9.54 -18.53
CA GLY A 89 2.26 8.23 -19.14
C GLY A 89 3.63 7.68 -19.52
N ALA A 90 3.65 6.39 -19.81
CA ALA A 90 4.83 5.68 -20.30
C ALA A 90 4.41 4.43 -21.06
N ASP A 91 5.28 3.94 -21.94
CA ASP A 91 5.15 2.63 -22.57
C ASP A 91 5.57 1.55 -21.56
N VAL A 92 4.61 1.05 -20.81
CA VAL A 92 4.83 0.04 -19.77
C VAL A 92 5.34 -1.27 -20.36
N ALA A 93 4.84 -1.68 -21.52
CA ALA A 93 5.28 -2.93 -22.17
C ALA A 93 6.77 -2.88 -22.54
N ALA A 94 7.24 -1.77 -23.11
CA ALA A 94 8.65 -1.56 -23.43
C ALA A 94 9.52 -1.53 -22.17
N TYR A 95 9.09 -0.86 -21.14
CA TYR A 95 9.80 -0.82 -19.84
C TYR A 95 9.90 -2.21 -19.21
N ALA A 96 8.81 -2.96 -19.19
CA ALA A 96 8.78 -4.32 -18.66
C ALA A 96 9.77 -5.23 -19.40
N ALA A 97 9.81 -5.18 -20.72
CA ALA A 97 10.72 -5.96 -21.54
C ALA A 97 12.19 -5.57 -21.28
N ALA A 98 12.50 -4.28 -21.20
CA ALA A 98 13.86 -3.78 -20.98
C ALA A 98 14.40 -4.14 -19.59
N HIS A 99 13.54 -4.19 -18.56
CA HIS A 99 13.93 -4.45 -17.16
C HIS A 99 13.61 -5.88 -16.70
N LYS A 100 13.14 -6.75 -17.59
CA LYS A 100 12.76 -8.14 -17.29
C LYS A 100 11.75 -8.25 -16.14
N LEU A 101 10.75 -7.37 -16.17
CA LEU A 101 9.67 -7.32 -15.18
C LEU A 101 8.37 -7.83 -15.78
N GLY A 102 7.45 -8.30 -14.91
CA GLY A 102 6.06 -8.48 -15.28
C GLY A 102 5.39 -7.14 -15.58
N ILE A 103 4.33 -7.15 -16.37
CA ILE A 103 3.58 -5.93 -16.77
C ILE A 103 3.03 -5.21 -15.54
N GLU A 104 2.47 -5.94 -14.58
CA GLU A 104 1.90 -5.35 -13.35
C GLU A 104 2.95 -4.60 -12.53
N GLU A 105 4.11 -5.22 -12.31
CA GLU A 105 5.20 -4.60 -11.56
C GLU A 105 5.80 -3.40 -12.30
N ALA A 106 5.97 -3.50 -13.61
CA ALA A 106 6.44 -2.40 -14.44
C ALA A 106 5.47 -1.21 -14.39
N ALA A 107 4.17 -1.46 -14.52
CA ALA A 107 3.12 -0.44 -14.42
C ALA A 107 3.14 0.23 -13.04
N ARG A 108 3.29 -0.55 -11.99
CA ARG A 108 3.37 -0.05 -10.61
C ARG A 108 4.58 0.85 -10.42
N GLN A 109 5.78 0.41 -10.83
CA GLN A 109 7.01 1.20 -10.70
C GLN A 109 6.93 2.54 -11.43
N LEU A 110 6.47 2.51 -12.68
CA LEU A 110 6.34 3.73 -13.50
C LEU A 110 5.29 4.69 -12.93
N ARG A 111 4.17 4.16 -12.46
CA ARG A 111 3.12 4.97 -11.85
C ARG A 111 3.60 5.66 -10.58
N TYR A 112 4.26 4.94 -9.68
CA TYR A 112 4.81 5.54 -8.46
C TYR A 112 5.92 6.53 -8.75
N ALA A 113 6.81 6.24 -9.72
CA ALA A 113 7.83 7.19 -10.16
C ALA A 113 7.19 8.49 -10.68
N PHE A 114 6.14 8.40 -11.49
CA PHE A 114 5.39 9.55 -11.94
C PHE A 114 4.80 10.35 -10.77
N LEU A 115 4.12 9.68 -9.84
CA LEU A 115 3.49 10.34 -8.69
C LEU A 115 4.52 11.01 -7.79
N GLU A 116 5.67 10.39 -7.56
CA GLU A 116 6.74 10.92 -6.73
C GLU A 116 7.43 12.15 -7.35
N HIS A 117 7.44 12.27 -8.68
CA HIS A 117 7.98 13.43 -9.39
C HIS A 117 7.02 14.64 -9.41
N LEU A 118 5.78 14.46 -9.00
CA LEU A 118 4.86 15.58 -8.79
C LEU A 118 5.31 16.39 -7.58
N SER A 119 4.62 17.52 -7.32
CA SER A 119 4.99 18.46 -6.27
C SER A 119 5.55 17.77 -5.01
N PRO A 120 6.82 18.02 -4.62
CA PRO A 120 7.48 17.26 -3.55
C PRO A 120 6.86 17.50 -2.15
N ASP A 121 6.17 18.62 -1.98
CA ASP A 121 5.54 18.99 -0.71
C ASP A 121 4.10 18.47 -0.59
N ALA A 122 3.54 17.90 -1.65
CA ALA A 122 2.18 17.38 -1.66
C ALA A 122 2.10 15.96 -1.07
N LYS A 123 0.98 15.66 -0.45
CA LYS A 123 0.58 14.28 -0.12
C LYS A 123 0.01 13.63 -1.37
N ILE A 124 0.21 12.33 -1.52
CA ILE A 124 -0.33 11.54 -2.62
C ILE A 124 -1.32 10.55 -2.04
N ALA A 125 -2.60 10.68 -2.42
CA ALA A 125 -3.64 9.76 -2.00
C ALA A 125 -3.87 8.68 -3.06
N THR A 126 -3.79 7.43 -2.65
CA THR A 126 -4.14 6.28 -3.49
C THR A 126 -5.41 5.60 -2.99
N ALA A 127 -6.14 4.95 -3.89
CA ALA A 127 -7.48 4.43 -3.64
C ALA A 127 -7.49 2.95 -3.18
N HIS A 128 -6.45 2.52 -2.46
CA HIS A 128 -6.45 1.19 -1.85
C HIS A 128 -7.56 1.09 -0.81
N GLN A 129 -8.31 0.00 -0.86
CA GLN A 129 -9.45 -0.24 0.02
C GLN A 129 -9.31 -1.61 0.74
N ALA A 130 -10.30 -1.99 1.55
CA ALA A 130 -10.20 -3.15 2.44
C ALA A 130 -9.93 -4.47 1.71
N GLN A 131 -10.48 -4.67 0.51
CA GLN A 131 -10.23 -5.88 -0.26
C GLN A 131 -8.81 -5.93 -0.80
N ASP A 132 -8.25 -4.79 -1.24
CA ASP A 132 -6.85 -4.71 -1.68
C ASP A 132 -5.90 -5.13 -0.54
N ASN A 133 -6.23 -4.74 0.68
CA ASN A 133 -5.46 -5.10 1.86
C ASN A 133 -5.48 -6.62 2.10
N LEU A 134 -6.65 -7.26 2.04
CA LEU A 134 -6.78 -8.71 2.16
C LEU A 134 -6.04 -9.43 1.02
N GLU A 135 -6.15 -8.96 -0.20
CA GLU A 135 -5.42 -9.52 -1.35
C GLU A 135 -3.90 -9.47 -1.10
N THR A 136 -3.41 -8.35 -0.61
CA THR A 136 -1.98 -8.19 -0.29
C THR A 136 -1.53 -9.13 0.83
N MET A 137 -2.31 -9.27 1.89
CA MET A 137 -2.03 -10.24 2.97
C MET A 137 -1.92 -11.66 2.42
N LEU A 138 -2.89 -12.08 1.61
CA LEU A 138 -2.92 -13.41 1.03
C LEU A 138 -1.76 -13.65 0.05
N MET A 139 -1.41 -12.65 -0.76
CA MET A 139 -0.25 -12.74 -1.65
C MET A 139 1.05 -12.94 -0.87
N HIS A 140 1.24 -12.19 0.21
CA HIS A 140 2.41 -12.35 1.07
C HIS A 140 2.42 -13.72 1.76
N LEU A 141 1.27 -14.18 2.25
CA LEU A 141 1.15 -15.50 2.86
C LEU A 141 1.52 -16.61 1.88
N VAL A 142 1.00 -16.56 0.65
CA VAL A 142 1.28 -17.55 -0.41
C VAL A 142 2.75 -17.58 -0.78
N ARG A 143 3.41 -16.43 -0.82
CA ARG A 143 4.84 -16.29 -1.16
C ARG A 143 5.78 -16.57 0.01
N GLY A 144 5.24 -16.69 1.20
CA GLY A 144 6.00 -16.72 2.44
C GLY A 144 6.32 -15.32 2.93
N CYS A 145 5.97 -15.04 4.17
CA CYS A 145 6.23 -13.74 4.78
C CYS A 145 6.44 -13.87 6.28
N ARG A 146 6.86 -12.78 6.88
CA ARG A 146 6.91 -12.59 8.33
C ARG A 146 5.80 -11.64 8.77
N LEU A 147 5.81 -11.26 10.05
CA LEU A 147 4.83 -10.38 10.66
C LEU A 147 4.64 -9.08 9.86
N HIS A 148 5.73 -8.45 9.43
CA HIS A 148 5.68 -7.22 8.64
C HIS A 148 4.91 -7.39 7.32
N GLY A 149 5.19 -8.45 6.56
CA GLY A 149 4.48 -8.73 5.30
C GLY A 149 3.00 -9.01 5.53
N LEU A 150 2.66 -9.75 6.58
CA LEU A 150 1.28 -10.07 6.92
C LEU A 150 0.50 -8.84 7.43
N SER A 151 1.17 -7.78 7.87
CA SER A 151 0.52 -6.53 8.27
C SER A 151 -0.12 -5.77 7.10
N GLY A 152 0.02 -6.26 5.87
CA GLY A 152 -0.67 -5.73 4.70
C GLY A 152 -0.15 -4.39 4.21
N ILE A 153 -1.09 -3.56 3.76
CA ILE A 153 -0.80 -2.23 3.22
C ILE A 153 -0.77 -1.22 4.37
N ALA A 154 0.27 -0.37 4.40
CA ALA A 154 0.37 0.69 5.41
C ALA A 154 -0.64 1.82 5.14
N PRO A 155 -1.32 2.36 6.16
CA PRO A 155 -2.15 3.55 6.00
C PRO A 155 -1.38 4.76 5.46
N VAL A 156 -0.12 4.90 5.87
CA VAL A 156 0.79 5.97 5.45
C VAL A 156 2.16 5.36 5.13
N ARG A 157 2.72 5.73 3.99
CA ARG A 157 4.10 5.42 3.62
C ARG A 157 4.77 6.67 3.04
N GLY A 158 5.59 7.33 3.86
CA GLY A 158 6.14 8.62 3.48
C GLY A 158 5.03 9.64 3.23
N ARG A 159 5.00 10.24 2.05
CA ARG A 159 3.93 11.17 1.64
C ARG A 159 2.72 10.49 0.97
N ILE A 160 2.77 9.18 0.79
CA ILE A 160 1.65 8.40 0.25
C ILE A 160 0.68 8.09 1.37
N ILE A 161 -0.57 8.45 1.18
CA ILE A 161 -1.66 8.21 2.12
C ILE A 161 -2.74 7.34 1.48
N ARG A 162 -3.44 6.55 2.28
CA ARG A 162 -4.46 5.60 1.81
C ARG A 162 -5.75 5.77 2.62
N PRO A 163 -6.52 6.83 2.34
CA PRO A 163 -7.67 7.18 3.16
C PRO A 163 -8.80 6.15 3.17
N LEU A 164 -8.90 5.34 2.11
CA LEU A 164 -9.95 4.34 1.93
C LEU A 164 -9.56 2.93 2.40
N LEU A 165 -8.40 2.76 3.04
CA LEU A 165 -7.82 1.44 3.30
C LEU A 165 -8.72 0.49 4.10
N CYS A 166 -9.55 1.02 4.99
CA CYS A 166 -10.51 0.23 5.78
C CYS A 166 -11.96 0.34 5.28
N THR A 167 -12.16 0.89 4.09
CA THR A 167 -13.48 1.01 3.47
C THR A 167 -13.74 -0.20 2.57
N GLU A 168 -14.93 -0.77 2.65
CA GLU A 168 -15.30 -1.94 1.84
C GLU A 168 -15.79 -1.53 0.45
N PRO A 169 -15.60 -2.37 -0.59
CA PRO A 169 -16.04 -2.08 -1.95
C PRO A 169 -17.52 -1.72 -2.07
N ALA A 170 -18.37 -2.40 -1.31
CA ALA A 170 -19.83 -2.13 -1.31
C ALA A 170 -20.16 -0.74 -0.79
N GLU A 171 -19.45 -0.24 0.21
CA GLU A 171 -19.63 1.12 0.74
C GLU A 171 -19.25 2.17 -0.30
N LEU A 172 -18.15 1.95 -1.03
CA LEU A 172 -17.70 2.85 -2.09
C LEU A 172 -18.67 2.88 -3.27
N LEU A 173 -19.17 1.72 -3.66
CA LEU A 173 -20.15 1.63 -4.74
C LEU A 173 -21.46 2.36 -4.36
N SER A 174 -21.96 2.15 -3.15
CA SER A 174 -23.14 2.85 -2.64
C SER A 174 -22.94 4.37 -2.60
N TYR A 175 -21.73 4.81 -2.21
CA TYR A 175 -21.36 6.22 -2.21
C TYR A 175 -21.47 6.83 -3.62
N LEU A 176 -20.90 6.15 -4.62
CA LEU A 176 -20.92 6.59 -6.01
C LEU A 176 -22.34 6.63 -6.58
N GLU A 177 -23.14 5.59 -6.33
CA GLU A 177 -24.51 5.48 -6.80
C GLU A 177 -25.40 6.56 -6.20
N ALA A 178 -25.28 6.80 -4.90
CA ALA A 178 -26.07 7.83 -4.21
C ALA A 178 -25.82 9.25 -4.76
N ARG A 179 -24.66 9.51 -5.32
CA ARG A 179 -24.24 10.81 -5.86
C ARG A 179 -24.26 10.89 -7.38
N GLY A 180 -24.57 9.78 -8.06
CA GLY A 180 -24.54 9.72 -9.52
C GLY A 180 -23.16 9.95 -10.10
N ILE A 181 -22.09 9.54 -9.41
CA ILE A 181 -20.72 9.72 -9.86
C ILE A 181 -20.37 8.61 -10.86
N PRO A 182 -19.99 8.97 -12.10
CA PRO A 182 -19.60 7.98 -13.11
C PRO A 182 -18.20 7.42 -12.83
N HIS A 183 -17.95 6.24 -13.36
CA HIS A 183 -16.62 5.61 -13.34
C HIS A 183 -16.46 4.71 -14.55
N VAL A 184 -15.22 4.36 -14.89
CA VAL A 184 -14.93 3.41 -15.97
C VAL A 184 -14.66 2.02 -15.39
N GLU A 185 -14.95 1.00 -16.20
CA GLU A 185 -14.63 -0.39 -15.91
C GLU A 185 -13.26 -0.73 -16.50
N ASP A 186 -12.42 -1.42 -15.71
CA ASP A 186 -11.15 -1.96 -16.17
C ASP A 186 -11.35 -3.42 -16.62
N SER A 187 -11.13 -3.70 -17.91
CA SER A 187 -11.29 -5.04 -18.46
C SER A 187 -10.28 -6.06 -17.91
N THR A 188 -9.09 -5.62 -17.42
CA THR A 188 -8.11 -6.54 -16.77
C THR A 188 -8.59 -7.14 -15.48
N ASN A 189 -9.55 -6.52 -14.80
CA ASN A 189 -10.10 -7.05 -13.55
C ASN A 189 -10.82 -8.40 -13.75
N GLN A 190 -11.12 -8.77 -14.99
CA GLN A 190 -11.79 -10.04 -15.33
C GLN A 190 -10.81 -11.15 -15.72
N GLU A 191 -9.54 -10.85 -15.92
CA GLU A 191 -8.50 -11.79 -16.31
C GLU A 191 -7.82 -12.41 -15.09
N ASP A 192 -7.58 -13.73 -15.11
CA ASP A 192 -6.91 -14.47 -14.02
C ASP A 192 -5.38 -14.55 -14.19
N ASP A 193 -4.78 -13.63 -14.92
CA ASP A 193 -3.36 -13.65 -15.28
C ASP A 193 -2.42 -13.39 -14.10
N SER A 194 -2.89 -12.67 -13.07
CA SER A 194 -2.07 -12.36 -11.90
C SER A 194 -2.54 -13.16 -10.68
N LEU A 195 -1.62 -13.38 -9.74
CA LEU A 195 -1.98 -13.99 -8.44
C LEU A 195 -3.07 -13.16 -7.74
N ARG A 196 -2.99 -11.84 -7.79
CA ARG A 196 -3.98 -10.94 -7.21
C ARG A 196 -5.37 -11.18 -7.78
N ASN A 197 -5.49 -11.27 -9.10
CA ASN A 197 -6.77 -11.54 -9.76
C ASN A 197 -7.30 -12.93 -9.45
N ARG A 198 -6.44 -13.96 -9.42
CA ARG A 198 -6.86 -15.31 -9.03
C ARG A 198 -7.38 -15.37 -7.60
N LEU A 199 -6.72 -14.70 -6.67
CA LEU A 199 -7.19 -14.58 -5.28
C LEU A 199 -8.54 -13.87 -5.20
N ARG A 200 -8.68 -12.75 -5.92
CA ARG A 200 -9.92 -11.97 -5.98
C ARG A 200 -11.10 -12.76 -6.50
N HIS A 201 -10.90 -13.52 -7.57
CA HIS A 201 -11.98 -14.24 -8.25
C HIS A 201 -12.26 -15.61 -7.66
N ASN A 202 -11.22 -16.34 -7.22
CA ASN A 202 -11.34 -17.77 -6.91
C ASN A 202 -11.20 -18.11 -5.43
N VAL A 203 -10.59 -17.26 -4.61
CA VAL A 203 -10.31 -17.54 -3.21
C VAL A 203 -11.13 -16.67 -2.27
N ILE A 204 -11.06 -15.35 -2.43
CA ILE A 204 -11.74 -14.41 -1.54
C ILE A 204 -13.25 -14.64 -1.49
N PRO A 205 -13.97 -14.89 -2.60
CA PRO A 205 -15.41 -15.19 -2.52
C PRO A 205 -15.74 -16.40 -1.65
N GLN A 206 -14.90 -17.42 -1.65
CA GLN A 206 -15.08 -18.61 -0.80
C GLN A 206 -14.87 -18.26 0.69
N LEU A 207 -13.83 -17.48 0.99
CA LEU A 207 -13.57 -17.01 2.36
C LEU A 207 -14.71 -16.12 2.87
N LEU A 208 -15.24 -15.25 2.02
CA LEU A 208 -16.38 -14.38 2.37
C LEU A 208 -17.67 -15.18 2.59
N SER A 209 -17.85 -16.32 1.94
CA SER A 209 -18.99 -17.20 2.21
C SER A 209 -18.92 -17.83 3.60
N GLU A 210 -17.71 -18.09 4.10
CA GLU A 210 -17.50 -18.58 5.47
C GLU A 210 -17.64 -17.47 6.52
N ASN A 211 -17.14 -16.27 6.21
CA ASN A 211 -17.23 -15.10 7.08
C ASN A 211 -17.54 -13.83 6.26
N PRO A 212 -18.82 -13.40 6.20
CA PRO A 212 -19.18 -12.17 5.48
C PRO A 212 -18.52 -10.90 6.03
N SER A 213 -18.02 -10.91 7.27
CA SER A 213 -17.30 -9.79 7.90
C SER A 213 -15.78 -9.91 7.78
N LEU A 214 -15.28 -10.74 6.87
CA LEU A 214 -13.84 -11.01 6.72
C LEU A 214 -13.03 -9.75 6.41
N LEU A 215 -13.55 -8.85 5.58
CA LEU A 215 -12.81 -7.62 5.22
C LEU A 215 -12.58 -6.72 6.45
N GLU A 216 -13.58 -6.60 7.31
CA GLU A 216 -13.46 -5.87 8.57
C GLU A 216 -12.46 -6.56 9.51
N ALA A 217 -12.56 -7.88 9.67
CA ALA A 217 -11.66 -8.67 10.49
C ALA A 217 -10.22 -8.58 9.99
N ALA A 218 -9.99 -8.68 8.70
CA ALA A 218 -8.67 -8.57 8.08
C ALA A 218 -8.08 -7.16 8.25
N SER A 219 -8.88 -6.12 8.07
CA SER A 219 -8.44 -4.73 8.29
C SER A 219 -8.02 -4.51 9.73
N SER A 220 -8.82 -4.97 10.69
CA SER A 220 -8.49 -4.90 12.12
C SER A 220 -7.21 -5.66 12.45
N LEU A 221 -7.06 -6.87 11.91
CA LEU A 221 -5.85 -7.69 12.10
C LEU A 221 -4.61 -6.98 11.53
N CYS A 222 -4.69 -6.44 10.32
CA CYS A 222 -3.59 -5.70 9.71
C CYS A 222 -3.10 -4.54 10.58
N LEU A 223 -4.02 -3.75 11.10
CA LEU A 223 -3.68 -2.60 11.94
C LEU A 223 -3.05 -3.03 13.25
N SER A 224 -3.56 -4.09 13.87
CA SER A 224 -3.00 -4.68 15.09
C SER A 224 -1.59 -5.22 14.86
N LEU A 225 -1.39 -6.02 13.81
CA LEU A 225 -0.09 -6.54 13.45
C LEU A 225 0.92 -5.43 13.17
N ARG A 226 0.49 -4.35 12.52
CA ARG A 226 1.35 -3.21 12.21
C ARG A 226 1.82 -2.50 13.49
N GLN A 227 0.94 -2.33 14.47
CA GLN A 227 1.30 -1.76 15.76
C GLN A 227 2.30 -2.64 16.51
N GLU A 228 2.06 -3.96 16.53
CA GLU A 228 2.96 -4.92 17.18
C GLU A 228 4.32 -4.99 16.47
N ASP A 229 4.33 -4.99 15.14
CA ASP A 229 5.55 -4.96 14.35
C ASP A 229 6.37 -3.69 14.62
N ALA A 230 5.72 -2.52 14.64
CA ALA A 230 6.38 -1.26 14.94
C ALA A 230 6.99 -1.23 16.34
N TYR A 231 6.29 -1.78 17.33
CA TYR A 231 6.81 -1.91 18.70
C TYR A 231 8.06 -2.80 18.74
N LEU A 232 7.99 -3.97 18.12
CA LEU A 232 9.13 -4.91 18.08
C LEU A 232 10.31 -4.32 17.31
N GLU A 233 10.07 -3.60 16.20
CA GLU A 233 11.13 -2.92 15.45
C GLU A 233 11.80 -1.83 16.29
N ALA A 234 11.04 -1.03 17.03
CA ALA A 234 11.59 -0.02 17.91
C ALA A 234 12.47 -0.64 19.01
N GLN A 235 12.04 -1.75 19.59
CA GLN A 235 12.84 -2.51 20.55
C GLN A 235 14.10 -3.08 19.91
N ALA A 236 14.01 -3.57 18.69
CA ALA A 236 15.17 -4.09 17.95
C ALA A 236 16.20 -2.99 17.65
N HIS A 237 15.76 -1.81 17.25
CA HIS A 237 16.65 -0.66 17.05
C HIS A 237 17.38 -0.27 18.35
N ALA A 238 16.68 -0.24 19.48
CA ALA A 238 17.28 0.04 20.77
C ALA A 238 18.34 -1.02 21.16
N GLN A 239 18.06 -2.29 20.93
CA GLN A 239 19.01 -3.39 21.19
C GLN A 239 20.20 -3.31 20.24
N LEU A 240 19.98 -3.02 18.95
CA LEU A 240 21.07 -2.83 17.99
C LEU A 240 22.04 -1.73 18.44
N ALA A 241 21.52 -0.58 18.90
CA ALA A 241 22.34 0.50 19.39
C ALA A 241 23.22 0.10 20.59
N GLN A 242 22.72 -0.78 21.46
CA GLN A 242 23.47 -1.28 22.61
C GLN A 242 24.51 -2.34 22.24
N LEU A 243 24.22 -3.19 21.24
CA LEU A 243 25.07 -4.31 20.86
C LEU A 243 26.08 -4.01 19.76
N GLN A 244 25.92 -2.88 19.07
CA GLN A 244 26.83 -2.46 18.01
C GLN A 244 28.11 -1.86 18.62
N THR A 245 29.27 -2.34 18.13
CA THR A 245 30.59 -1.89 18.55
C THR A 245 31.38 -1.36 17.35
N GLU A 246 32.55 -0.79 17.58
CA GLU A 246 33.46 -0.35 16.51
C GLU A 246 33.90 -1.52 15.59
N HIS A 247 33.85 -2.74 16.10
CA HIS A 247 34.31 -3.94 15.39
C HIS A 247 33.15 -4.80 14.86
N GLY A 248 31.90 -4.38 15.01
CA GLY A 248 30.74 -5.10 14.54
C GLY A 248 29.66 -5.27 15.61
N LEU A 249 28.97 -6.39 15.57
CA LEU A 249 27.86 -6.69 16.47
C LEU A 249 28.31 -7.68 17.56
N SER A 250 27.97 -7.41 18.82
CA SER A 250 28.29 -8.32 19.93
C SER A 250 27.55 -9.66 19.79
N CYS A 251 28.27 -10.73 19.47
CA CYS A 251 27.68 -12.06 19.36
C CYS A 251 27.11 -12.55 20.68
N ALA A 252 27.80 -12.33 21.80
CA ALA A 252 27.31 -12.72 23.12
C ALA A 252 26.03 -11.99 23.49
N GLY A 253 25.98 -10.68 23.23
CA GLY A 253 24.79 -9.88 23.45
C GLY A 253 23.62 -10.33 22.56
N LEU A 254 23.87 -10.62 21.29
CA LEU A 254 22.86 -11.10 20.34
C LEU A 254 22.27 -12.44 20.81
N CYS A 255 23.13 -13.38 21.20
CA CYS A 255 22.70 -14.70 21.66
C CYS A 255 21.99 -14.67 23.03
N GLY A 256 22.15 -13.60 23.80
CA GLY A 256 21.44 -13.38 25.05
C GLY A 256 19.99 -12.87 24.88
N LEU A 257 19.61 -12.45 23.67
CA LEU A 257 18.26 -11.99 23.38
C LEU A 257 17.30 -13.15 23.08
N PRO A 258 15.99 -13.00 23.32
CA PRO A 258 15.01 -13.91 22.76
C PRO A 258 15.19 -14.03 21.24
N GLU A 259 14.98 -15.22 20.69
CA GLU A 259 15.24 -15.50 19.26
C GLU A 259 14.53 -14.52 18.33
N ALA A 260 13.26 -14.22 18.57
CA ALA A 260 12.50 -13.29 17.75
C ALA A 260 13.16 -11.90 17.71
N MET A 261 13.70 -11.44 18.82
CA MET A 261 14.40 -10.16 18.94
C MET A 261 15.79 -10.22 18.29
N ALA A 262 16.53 -11.29 18.52
CA ALA A 262 17.85 -11.50 17.95
C ALA A 262 17.80 -11.50 16.40
N LEU A 263 16.79 -12.15 15.82
CA LEU A 263 16.59 -12.17 14.36
C LEU A 263 16.29 -10.79 13.81
N ARG A 264 15.49 -9.98 14.51
CA ARG A 264 15.18 -8.60 14.11
C ARG A 264 16.44 -7.72 14.17
N VAL A 265 17.20 -7.81 15.24
CA VAL A 265 18.45 -7.06 15.41
C VAL A 265 19.45 -7.43 14.31
N LEU A 266 19.62 -8.72 14.04
CA LEU A 266 20.52 -9.20 12.99
C LEU A 266 20.07 -8.69 11.61
N ARG A 267 18.80 -8.73 11.29
CA ARG A 267 18.26 -8.20 10.04
C ARG A 267 18.54 -6.71 9.90
N LEU A 268 18.32 -5.92 10.95
CA LEU A 268 18.60 -4.48 10.94
C LEU A 268 20.09 -4.20 10.73
N TYR A 269 20.95 -4.96 11.39
CA TYR A 269 22.40 -4.83 11.22
C TYR A 269 22.87 -5.16 9.80
N LEU A 270 22.24 -6.17 9.17
CA LEU A 270 22.57 -6.64 7.82
C LEU A 270 21.72 -5.98 6.73
N ASN A 271 20.91 -4.98 7.06
CA ASN A 271 19.97 -4.33 6.13
C ASN A 271 20.58 -3.90 4.78
N PRO A 272 21.86 -3.47 4.68
CA PRO A 272 22.47 -3.16 3.39
C PRO A 272 22.64 -4.38 2.45
N VAL A 273 22.51 -5.61 2.97
CA VAL A 273 22.67 -6.84 2.19
C VAL A 273 21.32 -7.21 1.57
N PRO A 274 21.19 -7.19 0.23
CA PRO A 274 19.92 -7.52 -0.42
C PRO A 274 19.58 -9.01 -0.27
N SER A 275 18.29 -9.32 -0.29
CA SER A 275 17.73 -10.69 -0.40
C SER A 275 18.02 -11.62 0.79
N LEU A 276 18.09 -11.09 2.02
CA LEU A 276 18.20 -11.93 3.21
C LEU A 276 16.88 -12.65 3.49
N SER A 277 16.90 -13.98 3.46
CA SER A 277 15.77 -14.83 3.83
C SER A 277 15.77 -15.13 5.34
N ALA A 278 14.63 -15.65 5.83
CA ALA A 278 14.53 -16.16 7.21
C ALA A 278 15.60 -17.23 7.49
N HIS A 279 15.90 -18.06 6.49
CA HIS A 279 16.94 -19.09 6.59
C HIS A 279 18.32 -18.46 6.78
N HIS A 280 18.69 -17.46 5.99
CA HIS A 280 19.97 -16.76 6.12
C HIS A 280 20.13 -16.11 7.49
N LEU A 281 19.07 -15.49 8.01
CA LEU A 281 19.09 -14.86 9.33
C LEU A 281 19.26 -15.90 10.45
N SER A 282 18.58 -17.05 10.34
CA SER A 282 18.71 -18.15 11.30
C SER A 282 20.12 -18.76 11.28
N GLN A 283 20.73 -18.92 10.09
CA GLN A 283 22.10 -19.37 9.95
C GLN A 283 23.08 -18.37 10.57
N GLY A 284 22.88 -17.08 10.33
CA GLY A 284 23.68 -16.01 10.95
C GLY A 284 23.62 -16.04 12.48
N LEU A 285 22.43 -16.29 13.04
CA LEU A 285 22.27 -16.41 14.49
C LEU A 285 22.99 -17.64 15.07
N LEU A 286 22.93 -18.78 14.37
CA LEU A 286 23.68 -19.99 14.74
C LEU A 286 25.19 -19.75 14.71
N LEU A 287 25.70 -19.07 13.67
CA LEU A 287 27.10 -18.70 13.57
C LEU A 287 27.54 -17.78 14.72
N ALA A 288 26.71 -16.82 15.11
CA ALA A 288 26.97 -15.93 16.24
C ALA A 288 27.11 -16.67 17.57
N GLY A 289 26.36 -17.79 17.72
CA GLY A 289 26.45 -18.66 18.90
C GLY A 289 27.60 -19.66 18.87
N SER A 290 28.30 -19.81 17.73
CA SER A 290 29.41 -20.75 17.61
C SER A 290 30.68 -20.24 18.32
N LYS A 291 31.43 -21.15 18.94
CA LYS A 291 32.67 -20.82 19.60
C LYS A 291 33.86 -20.85 18.64
N SER A 292 33.68 -21.11 17.36
CA SER A 292 34.73 -21.17 16.35
C SER A 292 35.15 -19.77 15.90
N PRO A 293 36.45 -19.43 15.92
CA PRO A 293 36.93 -18.11 15.51
C PRO A 293 36.93 -17.88 13.99
N SER A 294 36.47 -18.82 13.19
CA SER A 294 36.49 -18.79 11.72
C SER A 294 35.12 -18.80 11.08
N ALA A 295 34.19 -17.97 11.56
CA ALA A 295 32.88 -17.78 10.94
C ALA A 295 32.80 -16.43 10.25
#